data_14870c68b6e6913a57cf7cd3d2e9bbe1
#
_entry.id   14870c68b6e6913a57cf7cd3d2e9bbe1
#
_cell.length_a   1.000
_cell.length_b   1.000
_cell.length_c   1.000
_cell.angle_alpha   90.00
_cell.angle_beta   90.00
_cell.angle_gamma   90.00
#
_symmetry.space_group_name_H-M   'P 1'
#
loop_
_entity.id
_entity.type
_entity.pdbx_description
1 polymer ?
#
loop_
_entity_poly.entity_id
_entity_poly.type
_entity_poly.pdbx_seq_one_letter_code
_entity_poly.pdbx_strand_id
1 'polypeptide(L)'
;MNLKLWIVNILTLIRIIGTIILIPIYNIYGGKVVGIVSLICYLTDSIDGILARKWKVSTFFGALFDGFADKLFTIINFIVLYLITPYALIPIIIEILIIIIQMIKFSRNLNIQANVVGKLKVWVLAIGVVLTFLASDIDNIYFLSLEIKNFVLNIPDNNLYLILLGPAILMELLTLLSYIFEMFFPKNIEILTNKPSKIKIPKLNFEEKKDYIKNVWLSPSFYEKHKDDTNLRDLRKLSKKN
;
A
#
# COMPACT_ATOMS: atom_id res chain seq x y z
N MET A 1 -5.32 -19.58 18.80
CA MET A 1 -5.08 -18.50 17.84
C MET A 1 -3.80 -18.84 17.09
N ASN A 2 -3.78 -18.75 15.77
CA ASN A 2 -2.69 -19.30 14.94
C ASN A 2 -1.45 -18.40 15.02
N LEU A 3 -0.32 -18.88 15.58
CA LEU A 3 0.93 -18.13 15.72
C LEU A 3 1.36 -17.45 14.40
N LYS A 4 1.15 -18.14 13.27
CA LYS A 4 1.46 -17.62 11.93
C LYS A 4 0.66 -16.35 11.58
N LEU A 5 -0.63 -16.28 11.94
CA LEU A 5 -1.46 -15.10 11.76
C LEU A 5 -0.95 -13.93 12.60
N TRP A 6 -0.52 -14.20 13.83
CA TRP A 6 0.04 -13.18 14.71
C TRP A 6 1.33 -12.58 14.14
N ILE A 7 2.22 -13.40 13.60
CA ILE A 7 3.48 -12.94 12.99
C ILE A 7 3.18 -11.96 11.86
N VAL A 8 2.26 -12.30 10.94
CA VAL A 8 1.90 -11.42 9.82
C VAL A 8 1.32 -10.09 10.32
N ASN A 9 0.39 -10.12 11.26
CA ASN A 9 -0.22 -8.91 11.80
C ASN A 9 0.77 -8.03 12.56
N ILE A 10 1.74 -8.63 13.28
CA ILE A 10 2.81 -7.89 13.96
C ILE A 10 3.71 -7.18 12.94
N LEU A 11 4.06 -7.81 11.81
CA LEU A 11 4.87 -7.17 10.77
C LEU A 11 4.16 -5.92 10.20
N THR A 12 2.86 -6.03 9.91
CA THR A 12 2.05 -4.86 9.47
C THR A 12 2.00 -3.77 10.55
N LEU A 13 1.90 -4.14 11.83
CA LEU A 13 1.88 -3.19 12.94
C LEU A 13 3.24 -2.48 13.11
N ILE A 14 4.35 -3.21 12.98
CA ILE A 14 5.71 -2.65 12.99
C ILE A 14 5.87 -1.62 11.88
N ARG A 15 5.34 -1.90 10.67
CA ARG A 15 5.35 -0.95 9.55
C ARG A 15 4.57 0.33 9.89
N ILE A 16 3.40 0.23 10.49
CA ILE A 16 2.61 1.41 10.90
C ILE A 16 3.37 2.24 11.93
N ILE A 17 3.97 1.60 12.94
CA ILE A 17 4.80 2.29 13.93
C ILE A 17 6.00 2.93 13.23
N GLY A 18 6.71 2.19 12.38
CA GLY A 18 7.81 2.69 11.57
C GLY A 18 7.43 3.92 10.75
N THR A 19 6.23 3.90 10.15
CA THR A 19 5.69 5.02 9.38
C THR A 19 5.52 6.28 10.22
N ILE A 20 4.92 6.16 11.41
CA ILE A 20 4.64 7.31 12.28
C ILE A 20 5.94 7.97 12.77
N ILE A 21 6.96 7.17 13.02
CA ILE A 21 8.25 7.67 13.52
C ILE A 21 9.17 8.24 12.42
N LEU A 22 8.83 8.13 11.11
CA LEU A 22 9.67 8.66 10.03
C LEU A 22 9.90 10.16 10.15
N ILE A 23 8.88 10.95 10.47
CA ILE A 23 9.00 12.41 10.62
C ILE A 23 9.95 12.79 11.75
N PRO A 24 9.79 12.31 13.00
CA PRO A 24 10.74 12.60 14.06
C PRO A 24 12.16 12.05 13.77
N ILE A 25 12.28 10.87 13.13
CA ILE A 25 13.58 10.33 12.74
C ILE A 25 14.28 11.25 11.75
N TYR A 26 13.56 11.78 10.75
CA TYR A 26 14.14 12.72 9.79
C TYR A 26 14.74 13.95 10.50
N ASN A 27 13.98 14.53 11.42
CA ASN A 27 14.41 15.73 12.14
C ASN A 27 15.64 15.51 13.04
N ILE A 28 15.85 14.28 13.54
CA ILE A 28 16.94 13.97 14.49
C ILE A 28 18.16 13.40 13.76
N TYR A 29 17.95 12.52 12.78
CA TYR A 29 19.00 11.69 12.19
C TYR A 29 19.21 11.92 10.68
N GLY A 30 18.43 12.78 10.04
CA GLY A 30 18.55 13.10 8.63
C GLY A 30 18.03 12.03 7.67
N GLY A 31 18.27 12.25 6.37
CA GLY A 31 17.75 11.44 5.26
C GLY A 31 18.28 10.02 5.24
N LYS A 32 19.56 9.80 5.55
CA LYS A 32 20.17 8.47 5.54
C LYS A 32 19.43 7.46 6.40
N VAL A 33 19.12 7.83 7.64
CA VAL A 33 18.44 6.92 8.58
C VAL A 33 17.00 6.67 8.14
N VAL A 34 16.30 7.71 7.69
CA VAL A 34 14.95 7.56 7.12
C VAL A 34 14.95 6.64 5.91
N GLY A 35 15.91 6.77 5.00
CA GLY A 35 16.07 5.90 3.85
C GLY A 35 16.22 4.43 4.23
N ILE A 36 17.05 4.15 5.25
CA ILE A 36 17.24 2.78 5.76
C ILE A 36 15.95 2.25 6.40
N VAL A 37 15.28 3.04 7.24
CA VAL A 37 14.01 2.65 7.87
C VAL A 37 12.95 2.39 6.82
N SER A 38 12.82 3.27 5.81
CA SER A 38 11.90 3.09 4.70
C SER A 38 12.19 1.82 3.90
N LEU A 39 13.46 1.53 3.63
CA LEU A 39 13.87 0.28 2.96
C LEU A 39 13.45 -0.95 3.77
N ILE A 40 13.68 -0.96 5.08
CA ILE A 40 13.25 -2.06 5.96
C ILE A 40 11.73 -2.21 5.91
N CYS A 41 10.97 -1.11 5.95
CA CYS A 41 9.51 -1.16 5.85
C CYS A 41 9.03 -1.74 4.51
N TYR A 42 9.63 -1.37 3.37
CA TYR A 42 9.31 -1.96 2.06
C TYR A 42 9.64 -3.46 1.99
N LEU A 43 10.77 -3.86 2.58
CA LEU A 43 11.16 -5.28 2.62
C LEU A 43 10.21 -6.10 3.51
N THR A 44 9.86 -5.58 4.69
CA THR A 44 8.91 -6.26 5.60
C THR A 44 7.55 -6.43 4.98
N ASP A 45 7.04 -5.43 4.22
CA ASP A 45 5.81 -5.50 3.44
C ASP A 45 5.83 -6.65 2.42
N SER A 46 6.92 -6.74 1.66
CA SER A 46 7.06 -7.84 0.69
C SER A 46 7.08 -9.21 1.35
N ILE A 47 7.73 -9.31 2.52
CA ILE A 47 7.87 -10.56 3.27
C ILE A 47 6.54 -10.98 3.89
N ASP A 48 5.79 -10.08 4.54
CA ASP A 48 4.53 -10.42 5.21
C ASP A 48 3.47 -10.89 4.20
N GLY A 49 3.40 -10.26 3.03
CA GLY A 49 2.52 -10.70 1.94
C GLY A 49 2.87 -12.08 1.38
N ILE A 50 4.17 -12.41 1.26
CA ILE A 50 4.62 -13.75 0.85
C ILE A 50 4.29 -14.79 1.94
N LEU A 51 4.56 -14.48 3.20
CA LEU A 51 4.30 -15.38 4.34
C LEU A 51 2.81 -15.65 4.51
N ALA A 52 1.96 -14.61 4.42
CA ALA A 52 0.51 -14.73 4.53
C ALA A 52 -0.06 -15.69 3.49
N ARG A 53 0.39 -15.57 2.22
CA ARG A 53 0.00 -16.48 1.12
C ARG A 53 0.54 -17.89 1.32
N LYS A 54 1.83 -18.04 1.64
CA LYS A 54 2.48 -19.35 1.84
C LYS A 54 1.85 -20.14 2.99
N TRP A 55 1.50 -19.46 4.06
CA TRP A 55 0.88 -20.10 5.24
C TRP A 55 -0.64 -20.20 5.15
N LYS A 56 -1.26 -19.63 4.12
CA LYS A 56 -2.73 -19.58 3.94
C LYS A 56 -3.43 -18.99 5.18
N VAL A 57 -2.85 -17.94 5.75
CA VAL A 57 -3.39 -17.23 6.92
C VAL A 57 -3.94 -15.86 6.60
N SER A 58 -4.04 -15.50 5.32
CA SER A 58 -4.66 -14.24 4.89
C SER A 58 -6.11 -14.17 5.36
N THR A 59 -6.55 -13.00 5.78
CA THR A 59 -7.93 -12.72 6.22
C THR A 59 -8.44 -11.46 5.55
N PHE A 60 -9.77 -11.26 5.47
CA PHE A 60 -10.32 -10.02 4.91
C PHE A 60 -9.94 -8.79 5.72
N PHE A 61 -9.90 -8.91 7.04
CA PHE A 61 -9.43 -7.83 7.91
C PHE A 61 -7.94 -7.54 7.67
N GLY A 62 -7.10 -8.57 7.63
CA GLY A 62 -5.67 -8.42 7.37
C GLY A 62 -5.38 -7.75 6.04
N ALA A 63 -6.05 -8.16 4.96
CA ALA A 63 -5.88 -7.56 3.63
C ALA A 63 -6.32 -6.07 3.58
N LEU A 64 -7.40 -5.72 4.29
CA LEU A 64 -7.86 -4.33 4.38
C LEU A 64 -6.89 -3.48 5.21
N PHE A 65 -6.41 -4.01 6.33
CA PHE A 65 -5.49 -3.34 7.23
C PHE A 65 -4.12 -3.12 6.58
N ASP A 66 -3.63 -4.11 5.83
CA ASP A 66 -2.41 -4.04 5.05
C ASP A 66 -2.51 -2.96 3.96
N GLY A 67 -3.57 -2.98 3.15
CA GLY A 67 -3.80 -1.95 2.15
C GLY A 67 -3.92 -0.52 2.73
N PHE A 68 -4.43 -0.36 3.96
CA PHE A 68 -4.43 0.91 4.66
C PHE A 68 -3.01 1.31 5.11
N ALA A 69 -2.26 0.37 5.68
CA ALA A 69 -0.89 0.59 6.12
C ALA A 69 0.01 1.04 4.97
N ASP A 70 -0.11 0.40 3.79
CA ASP A 70 0.63 0.75 2.59
C ASP A 70 0.37 2.18 2.13
N LYS A 71 -0.89 2.59 2.07
CA LYS A 71 -1.26 3.94 1.68
C LYS A 71 -0.73 4.98 2.64
N LEU A 72 -0.85 4.70 3.93
CA LEU A 72 -0.34 5.57 4.98
C LEU A 72 1.19 5.69 4.90
N PHE A 73 1.88 4.58 4.70
CA PHE A 73 3.34 4.54 4.55
C PHE A 73 3.80 5.34 3.33
N THR A 74 3.15 5.16 2.18
CA THR A 74 3.46 5.88 0.95
C THR A 74 3.29 7.39 1.12
N ILE A 75 2.16 7.83 1.68
CA ILE A 75 1.87 9.25 1.88
C ILE A 75 2.86 9.88 2.86
N ILE A 76 3.15 9.23 3.98
CA ILE A 76 4.09 9.76 4.99
C ILE A 76 5.53 9.85 4.42
N ASN A 77 5.98 8.86 3.66
CA ASN A 77 7.28 8.95 2.96
C ASN A 77 7.36 10.18 2.05
N PHE A 78 6.32 10.44 1.25
CA PHE A 78 6.31 11.62 0.39
C PHE A 78 6.18 12.92 1.16
N ILE A 79 5.49 12.96 2.29
CA ILE A 79 5.45 14.13 3.18
C ILE A 79 6.86 14.43 3.71
N VAL A 80 7.60 13.42 4.15
CA VAL A 80 8.99 13.61 4.59
C VAL A 80 9.90 14.02 3.43
N LEU A 81 9.73 13.42 2.25
CA LEU A 81 10.47 13.81 1.05
C LEU A 81 10.15 15.26 0.61
N TYR A 82 8.95 15.75 0.86
CA TYR A 82 8.60 17.14 0.58
C TYR A 82 9.45 18.15 1.39
N LEU A 83 9.95 17.74 2.56
CA LEU A 83 10.91 18.57 3.32
C LEU A 83 12.27 18.66 2.62
N ILE A 84 12.57 17.75 1.71
CA ILE A 84 13.82 17.70 0.94
C ILE A 84 13.65 18.34 -0.42
N THR A 85 12.56 17.99 -1.13
CA THR A 85 12.32 18.42 -2.50
C THR A 85 10.84 18.67 -2.76
N PRO A 86 10.49 19.79 -3.42
CA PRO A 86 9.10 20.10 -3.76
C PRO A 86 8.51 19.12 -4.78
N TYR A 87 9.33 18.37 -5.53
CA TYR A 87 8.86 17.38 -6.50
C TYR A 87 8.07 16.24 -5.84
N ALA A 88 8.27 15.98 -4.55
CA ALA A 88 7.49 14.99 -3.80
C ALA A 88 6.00 15.32 -3.66
N LEU A 89 5.60 16.57 -3.92
CA LEU A 89 4.18 16.96 -3.94
C LEU A 89 3.41 16.28 -5.07
N ILE A 90 4.06 16.04 -6.21
CA ILE A 90 3.42 15.43 -7.38
C ILE A 90 2.89 14.03 -7.07
N PRO A 91 3.70 13.08 -6.58
CA PRO A 91 3.20 11.76 -6.23
C PRO A 91 2.19 11.76 -5.08
N ILE A 92 2.26 12.70 -4.13
CA ILE A 92 1.21 12.84 -3.10
C ILE A 92 -0.15 13.09 -3.75
N ILE A 93 -0.23 14.05 -4.67
CA ILE A 93 -1.47 14.39 -5.36
C ILE A 93 -1.98 13.19 -6.17
N ILE A 94 -1.09 12.53 -6.91
CA ILE A 94 -1.45 11.38 -7.74
C ILE A 94 -1.95 10.21 -6.85
N GLU A 95 -1.30 9.93 -5.73
CA GLU A 95 -1.72 8.84 -4.82
C GLU A 95 -3.10 9.13 -4.21
N ILE A 96 -3.40 10.39 -3.85
CA ILE A 96 -4.73 10.78 -3.40
C ILE A 96 -5.77 10.56 -4.51
N LEU A 97 -5.46 10.90 -5.77
CA LEU A 97 -6.35 10.66 -6.91
C LEU A 97 -6.57 9.15 -7.14
N ILE A 98 -5.52 8.34 -7.00
CA ILE A 98 -5.63 6.87 -7.08
C ILE A 98 -6.58 6.34 -6.01
N ILE A 99 -6.47 6.81 -4.77
CA ILE A 99 -7.38 6.43 -3.68
C ILE A 99 -8.82 6.79 -4.02
N ILE A 100 -9.06 8.02 -4.50
CA ILE A 100 -10.41 8.48 -4.89
C ILE A 100 -10.99 7.58 -5.99
N ILE A 101 -10.20 7.27 -7.03
CA ILE A 101 -10.65 6.39 -8.12
C ILE A 101 -10.94 4.98 -7.61
N GLN A 102 -10.11 4.43 -6.73
CA GLN A 102 -10.37 3.12 -6.11
C GLN A 102 -11.65 3.14 -5.28
N MET A 103 -11.95 4.22 -4.55
CA MET A 103 -13.22 4.39 -3.83
C MET A 103 -14.41 4.44 -4.80
N ILE A 104 -14.30 5.14 -5.93
CA ILE A 104 -15.33 5.18 -6.97
C ILE A 104 -15.52 3.78 -7.59
N LYS A 105 -14.43 3.09 -7.94
CA LYS A 105 -14.49 1.70 -8.43
C LYS A 105 -15.20 0.79 -7.43
N PHE A 106 -14.85 0.88 -6.15
CA PHE A 106 -15.51 0.14 -5.08
C PHE A 106 -17.01 0.45 -4.99
N SER A 107 -17.40 1.73 -5.11
CA SER A 107 -18.81 2.14 -5.08
C SER A 107 -19.63 1.57 -6.27
N ARG A 108 -18.95 1.41 -7.42
CA ARG A 108 -19.55 0.85 -8.65
C ARG A 108 -19.48 -0.68 -8.74
N ASN A 109 -19.01 -1.38 -7.71
CA ASN A 109 -18.76 -2.83 -7.70
C ASN A 109 -17.76 -3.30 -8.77
N LEU A 110 -16.84 -2.45 -9.19
CA LEU A 110 -15.75 -2.81 -10.09
C LEU A 110 -14.61 -3.46 -9.31
N ASN A 111 -13.74 -4.20 -10.01
CA ASN A 111 -12.56 -4.78 -9.41
C ASN A 111 -11.60 -3.68 -8.90
N ILE A 112 -11.20 -3.77 -7.62
CA ILE A 112 -10.29 -2.84 -6.96
C ILE A 112 -8.88 -3.42 -6.79
N GLN A 113 -8.63 -4.66 -7.21
CA GLN A 113 -7.32 -5.27 -7.10
C GLN A 113 -6.30 -4.50 -7.94
N ALA A 114 -5.06 -4.45 -7.43
CA ALA A 114 -3.96 -3.83 -8.17
C ALA A 114 -3.67 -4.62 -9.45
N ASN A 115 -3.65 -3.91 -10.58
CA ASN A 115 -3.23 -4.46 -11.85
C ASN A 115 -1.69 -4.63 -11.90
N VAL A 116 -1.15 -5.15 -12.99
CA VAL A 116 0.29 -5.38 -13.16
C VAL A 116 1.09 -4.08 -13.02
N VAL A 117 0.58 -2.98 -13.56
CA VAL A 117 1.21 -1.65 -13.48
C VAL A 117 1.29 -1.19 -12.03
N GLY A 118 0.21 -1.34 -11.26
CA GLY A 118 0.18 -0.99 -9.83
C GLY A 118 1.16 -1.83 -8.98
N LYS A 119 1.41 -3.09 -9.35
CA LYS A 119 2.42 -3.92 -8.67
C LYS A 119 3.84 -3.47 -8.98
N LEU A 120 4.14 -3.14 -10.24
CA LEU A 120 5.46 -2.62 -10.64
C LEU A 120 5.73 -1.25 -10.01
N LYS A 121 4.70 -0.40 -9.89
CA LYS A 121 4.79 0.92 -9.26
C LYS A 121 5.46 0.84 -7.89
N VAL A 122 5.07 -0.10 -7.05
CA VAL A 122 5.57 -0.21 -5.66
C VAL A 122 7.09 -0.39 -5.62
N TRP A 123 7.66 -1.22 -6.52
CA TRP A 123 9.10 -1.43 -6.57
C TRP A 123 9.87 -0.20 -7.06
N VAL A 124 9.39 0.43 -8.15
CA VAL A 124 10.03 1.63 -8.70
C VAL A 124 9.97 2.78 -7.67
N LEU A 125 8.83 2.93 -7.01
CA LEU A 125 8.61 3.92 -5.97
C LEU A 125 9.52 3.68 -4.76
N ALA A 126 9.63 2.44 -4.29
CA ALA A 126 10.52 2.09 -3.18
C ALA A 126 11.98 2.47 -3.48
N ILE A 127 12.46 2.14 -4.69
CA ILE A 127 13.82 2.49 -5.12
C ILE A 127 14.00 4.02 -5.18
N GLY A 128 13.09 4.74 -5.83
CA GLY A 128 13.17 6.19 -5.98
C GLY A 128 13.15 6.92 -4.63
N VAL A 129 12.25 6.53 -3.73
CA VAL A 129 12.10 7.09 -2.38
C VAL A 129 13.38 6.87 -1.56
N VAL A 130 13.87 5.63 -1.49
CA VAL A 130 15.06 5.28 -0.71
C VAL A 130 16.29 5.99 -1.26
N LEU A 131 16.49 5.98 -2.58
CA LEU A 131 17.63 6.67 -3.19
C LEU A 131 17.60 8.18 -2.96
N THR A 132 16.40 8.80 -2.99
CA THR A 132 16.26 10.23 -2.72
C THR A 132 16.61 10.56 -1.27
N PHE A 133 16.18 9.75 -0.30
CA PHE A 133 16.56 9.91 1.10
C PHE A 133 18.09 9.74 1.30
N LEU A 134 18.69 8.73 0.67
CA LEU A 134 20.13 8.51 0.76
C LEU A 134 20.91 9.64 0.09
N ALA A 135 20.46 10.14 -1.05
CA ALA A 135 21.09 11.22 -1.78
C ALA A 135 21.05 12.54 -0.99
N SER A 136 19.97 12.82 -0.25
CA SER A 136 19.84 14.03 0.57
C SER A 136 20.81 14.10 1.75
N ASP A 137 21.45 12.99 2.10
CA ASP A 137 22.38 12.89 3.23
C ASP A 137 23.66 12.12 2.84
N ILE A 138 24.08 12.30 1.57
CA ILE A 138 25.15 11.48 0.95
C ILE A 138 26.50 11.65 1.65
N ASP A 139 26.79 12.82 2.19
CA ASP A 139 28.04 13.11 2.91
C ASP A 139 28.21 12.20 4.12
N ASN A 140 27.13 11.85 4.79
CA ASN A 140 27.09 11.01 5.98
C ASN A 140 27.09 9.50 5.68
N ILE A 141 27.19 9.09 4.40
CA ILE A 141 27.24 7.68 4.01
C ILE A 141 28.71 7.23 3.89
N TYR A 142 29.26 6.66 4.96
CA TYR A 142 30.69 6.33 5.05
C TYR A 142 31.13 5.16 4.14
N PHE A 143 30.26 4.27 3.73
CA PHE A 143 30.59 3.12 2.90
C PHE A 143 30.62 3.43 1.38
N LEU A 144 30.19 4.63 0.96
CA LEU A 144 30.26 5.04 -0.44
C LEU A 144 31.65 5.56 -0.79
N SER A 145 32.13 5.19 -1.99
CA SER A 145 33.40 5.71 -2.49
C SER A 145 33.33 7.22 -2.73
N LEU A 146 34.47 7.89 -2.58
CA LEU A 146 34.59 9.33 -2.82
C LEU A 146 34.18 9.71 -4.25
N GLU A 147 34.47 8.86 -5.23
CA GLU A 147 34.12 9.07 -6.63
C GLU A 147 32.60 9.15 -6.82
N ILE A 148 31.84 8.21 -6.21
CA ILE A 148 30.38 8.21 -6.28
C ILE A 148 29.80 9.42 -5.58
N LYS A 149 30.32 9.79 -4.40
CA LYS A 149 29.89 11.01 -3.68
C LYS A 149 30.10 12.26 -4.53
N ASN A 150 31.31 12.44 -5.06
CA ASN A 150 31.63 13.58 -5.91
C ASN A 150 30.77 13.61 -7.18
N PHE A 151 30.48 12.45 -7.79
CA PHE A 151 29.58 12.37 -8.95
C PHE A 151 28.19 12.88 -8.60
N VAL A 152 27.62 12.43 -7.48
CA VAL A 152 26.27 12.83 -7.06
C VAL A 152 26.24 14.30 -6.64
N LEU A 153 27.23 14.79 -5.89
CA LEU A 153 27.32 16.18 -5.44
C LEU A 153 27.54 17.19 -6.58
N ASN A 154 28.09 16.73 -7.71
CA ASN A 154 28.24 17.56 -8.91
C ASN A 154 26.93 17.76 -9.68
N ILE A 155 25.87 16.98 -9.39
CA ILE A 155 24.58 17.16 -10.00
C ILE A 155 23.79 18.20 -9.18
N PRO A 156 23.24 19.26 -9.78
CA PRO A 156 22.38 20.20 -9.05
C PRO A 156 21.22 19.47 -8.37
N ASP A 157 20.94 19.82 -7.12
CA ASP A 157 19.93 19.12 -6.29
C ASP A 157 18.59 18.95 -6.96
N ASN A 158 18.08 19.98 -7.63
CA ASN A 158 16.82 19.91 -8.35
C ASN A 158 16.83 18.84 -9.46
N ASN A 159 17.92 18.74 -10.21
CA ASN A 159 18.06 17.74 -11.26
C ASN A 159 18.24 16.35 -10.68
N LEU A 160 19.03 16.21 -9.64
CA LEU A 160 19.26 14.95 -8.95
C LEU A 160 17.94 14.35 -8.44
N TYR A 161 17.15 15.13 -7.68
CA TYR A 161 15.89 14.65 -7.14
C TYR A 161 14.86 14.37 -8.22
N LEU A 162 14.86 15.13 -9.31
CA LEU A 162 13.99 14.86 -10.47
C LEU A 162 14.39 13.54 -11.16
N ILE A 163 15.68 13.25 -11.30
CA ILE A 163 16.18 12.00 -11.88
C ILE A 163 15.79 10.81 -10.98
N LEU A 164 15.92 10.94 -9.68
CA LEU A 164 15.65 9.85 -8.73
C LEU A 164 14.15 9.58 -8.56
N LEU A 165 13.32 10.62 -8.48
CA LEU A 165 11.86 10.50 -8.31
C LEU A 165 11.11 10.41 -9.64
N GLY A 166 11.69 10.86 -10.74
CA GLY A 166 11.04 10.90 -12.05
C GLY A 166 10.43 9.56 -12.48
N PRO A 167 11.17 8.44 -12.42
CA PRO A 167 10.63 7.12 -12.72
C PRO A 167 9.45 6.73 -11.82
N ALA A 168 9.51 7.07 -10.52
CA ALA A 168 8.42 6.83 -9.57
C ALA A 168 7.17 7.66 -9.93
N ILE A 169 7.34 8.94 -10.22
CA ILE A 169 6.27 9.84 -10.66
C ILE A 169 5.63 9.32 -11.96
N LEU A 170 6.43 8.87 -12.91
CA LEU A 170 5.94 8.32 -14.17
C LEU A 170 5.11 7.04 -13.92
N MET A 171 5.57 6.14 -13.06
CA MET A 171 4.83 4.93 -12.71
C MET A 171 3.53 5.23 -11.94
N GLU A 172 3.52 6.26 -11.12
CA GLU A 172 2.31 6.77 -10.46
C GLU A 172 1.27 7.24 -11.49
N LEU A 173 1.70 8.06 -12.46
CA LEU A 173 0.84 8.54 -13.55
C LEU A 173 0.30 7.40 -14.40
N LEU A 174 1.14 6.45 -14.79
CA LEU A 174 0.72 5.28 -15.57
C LEU A 174 -0.29 4.43 -14.78
N THR A 175 -0.11 4.29 -13.47
CA THR A 175 -1.05 3.57 -12.61
C THR A 175 -2.39 4.31 -12.53
N LEU A 176 -2.37 5.63 -12.35
CA LEU A 176 -3.57 6.46 -12.35
C LEU A 176 -4.35 6.32 -13.66
N LEU A 177 -3.68 6.47 -14.79
CA LEU A 177 -4.27 6.32 -16.13
C LEU A 177 -4.85 4.92 -16.34
N SER A 178 -4.14 3.88 -15.90
CA SER A 178 -4.62 2.51 -16.02
C SER A 178 -5.90 2.26 -15.21
N TYR A 179 -6.00 2.84 -14.00
CA TYR A 179 -7.21 2.71 -13.17
C TYR A 179 -8.39 3.52 -13.71
N ILE A 180 -8.11 4.70 -14.30
CA ILE A 180 -9.13 5.48 -15.03
C ILE A 180 -9.63 4.65 -16.22
N PHE A 181 -8.71 4.07 -17.01
CA PHE A 181 -9.08 3.26 -18.17
C PHE A 181 -9.92 2.05 -17.76
N GLU A 182 -9.54 1.33 -16.71
CA GLU A 182 -10.34 0.20 -16.18
C GLU A 182 -11.71 0.62 -15.65
N MET A 183 -11.86 1.86 -15.18
CA MET A 183 -13.14 2.38 -14.71
C MET A 183 -14.11 2.62 -15.88
N PHE A 184 -13.61 3.07 -17.04
CA PHE A 184 -14.43 3.32 -18.23
C PHE A 184 -14.57 2.08 -19.14
N PHE A 185 -13.56 1.21 -19.19
CA PHE A 185 -13.50 0.01 -20.01
C PHE A 185 -13.21 -1.24 -19.15
N PRO A 186 -14.14 -1.65 -18.31
CA PRO A 186 -13.93 -2.80 -17.43
C PRO A 186 -13.77 -4.08 -18.28
N LYS A 187 -12.64 -4.76 -18.15
CA LYS A 187 -12.22 -5.94 -18.94
C LYS A 187 -13.10 -7.18 -18.75
N ASN A 188 -13.78 -7.32 -17.63
CA ASN A 188 -14.79 -8.33 -17.37
C ASN A 188 -15.88 -7.69 -16.51
N ILE A 189 -16.92 -7.26 -17.15
CA ILE A 189 -18.19 -7.14 -16.49
C ILE A 189 -18.74 -8.59 -16.38
N GLU A 190 -18.21 -9.40 -15.51
CA GLU A 190 -19.15 -10.14 -14.69
C GLU A 190 -19.85 -9.07 -13.84
N ILE A 191 -20.72 -8.35 -14.50
CA ILE A 191 -21.89 -7.79 -13.88
C ILE A 191 -22.41 -8.99 -13.09
N LEU A 192 -22.13 -9.03 -11.80
CA LEU A 192 -23.00 -9.67 -10.85
C LEU A 192 -24.34 -8.96 -11.04
N THR A 193 -25.08 -9.41 -12.06
CA THR A 193 -26.44 -8.99 -12.43
C THR A 193 -27.46 -9.38 -11.37
N ASN A 194 -27.00 -9.70 -10.20
CA ASN A 194 -27.78 -9.64 -8.99
C ASN A 194 -27.96 -8.17 -8.65
N LYS A 195 -28.99 -7.54 -9.28
CA LYS A 195 -29.62 -6.34 -8.72
C LYS A 195 -29.50 -6.44 -7.21
N PRO A 196 -29.00 -5.38 -6.52
CA PRO A 196 -28.94 -5.40 -5.07
C PRO A 196 -30.33 -5.78 -4.59
N SER A 197 -30.50 -7.04 -4.20
CA SER A 197 -31.78 -7.47 -3.63
C SER A 197 -32.00 -6.51 -2.46
N LYS A 198 -33.12 -5.80 -2.44
CA LYS A 198 -33.57 -4.91 -1.38
C LYS A 198 -33.84 -5.68 -0.06
N ILE A 199 -33.12 -6.76 0.17
CA ILE A 199 -33.17 -7.51 1.42
C ILE A 199 -32.57 -6.58 2.46
N LYS A 200 -33.43 -5.95 3.26
CA LYS A 200 -33.04 -5.27 4.48
C LYS A 200 -32.34 -6.31 5.35
N ILE A 201 -31.02 -6.26 5.40
CA ILE A 201 -30.25 -7.16 6.24
C ILE A 201 -30.53 -6.70 7.69
N PRO A 202 -31.14 -7.54 8.54
CA PRO A 202 -31.49 -7.14 9.90
C PRO A 202 -30.24 -6.72 10.66
N LYS A 203 -30.37 -5.77 11.59
CA LYS A 203 -29.25 -5.36 12.44
C LYS A 203 -28.85 -6.56 13.29
N LEU A 204 -27.54 -6.87 13.31
CA LEU A 204 -27.00 -7.94 14.15
C LEU A 204 -26.98 -7.48 15.60
N ASN A 205 -27.32 -8.36 16.53
CA ASN A 205 -27.09 -8.21 17.95
C ASN A 205 -25.59 -8.23 18.26
N PHE A 206 -25.19 -7.86 19.48
CA PHE A 206 -23.77 -7.75 19.85
C PHE A 206 -23.03 -9.09 19.71
N GLU A 207 -23.59 -10.21 20.15
CA GLU A 207 -23.02 -11.54 20.02
C GLU A 207 -22.92 -11.98 18.55
N GLU A 208 -23.96 -11.77 17.76
CA GLU A 208 -23.96 -12.05 16.32
C GLU A 208 -22.90 -11.23 15.57
N LYS A 209 -22.63 -9.98 15.99
CA LYS A 209 -21.54 -9.16 15.43
C LYS A 209 -20.18 -9.75 15.73
N LYS A 210 -19.97 -10.22 16.95
CA LYS A 210 -18.73 -10.83 17.40
C LYS A 210 -18.44 -12.12 16.61
N ASP A 211 -19.44 -12.97 16.45
CA ASP A 211 -19.35 -14.18 15.65
C ASP A 211 -19.12 -13.90 14.16
N TYR A 212 -19.77 -12.89 13.62
CA TYR A 212 -19.57 -12.43 12.25
C TYR A 212 -18.13 -11.94 12.03
N ILE A 213 -17.59 -11.13 12.94
CA ILE A 213 -16.19 -10.67 12.86
C ILE A 213 -15.25 -11.88 12.92
N LYS A 214 -15.45 -12.79 13.87
CA LYS A 214 -14.57 -13.96 14.05
C LYS A 214 -14.61 -14.91 12.87
N ASN A 215 -15.79 -15.25 12.37
CA ASN A 215 -15.98 -16.31 11.37
C ASN A 215 -15.85 -15.82 9.92
N VAL A 216 -15.98 -14.51 9.68
CA VAL A 216 -15.91 -13.94 8.33
C VAL A 216 -14.67 -13.07 8.15
N TRP A 217 -14.49 -12.05 9.00
CA TRP A 217 -13.41 -11.09 8.85
C TRP A 217 -12.04 -11.61 9.28
N LEU A 218 -11.99 -12.42 10.34
CA LEU A 218 -10.76 -12.96 10.92
C LEU A 218 -10.50 -14.42 10.56
N SER A 219 -11.35 -15.05 9.71
CA SER A 219 -11.23 -16.45 9.33
C SER A 219 -10.41 -16.62 8.05
N PRO A 220 -9.23 -17.27 8.12
CA PRO A 220 -8.44 -17.59 6.93
C PRO A 220 -9.16 -18.55 5.98
N SER A 221 -9.87 -19.54 6.51
CA SER A 221 -10.61 -20.51 5.70
C SER A 221 -11.73 -19.86 4.90
N PHE A 222 -12.43 -18.91 5.48
CA PHE A 222 -13.45 -18.11 4.79
C PHE A 222 -12.82 -17.22 3.72
N TYR A 223 -11.68 -16.59 4.00
CA TYR A 223 -10.95 -15.79 3.03
C TYR A 223 -10.51 -16.63 1.83
N GLU A 224 -9.85 -17.77 2.03
CA GLU A 224 -9.37 -18.64 0.93
C GLU A 224 -10.50 -19.11 0.02
N LYS A 225 -11.70 -19.39 0.59
CA LYS A 225 -12.88 -19.83 -0.16
C LYS A 225 -13.50 -18.71 -1.02
N HIS A 226 -13.38 -17.46 -0.58
CA HIS A 226 -14.17 -16.35 -1.15
C HIS A 226 -13.35 -15.15 -1.64
N LYS A 227 -12.00 -15.24 -1.63
CA LYS A 227 -11.12 -14.12 -2.04
C LYS A 227 -11.32 -13.69 -3.49
N ASP A 228 -11.69 -14.64 -4.38
CA ASP A 228 -11.85 -14.39 -5.81
C ASP A 228 -13.32 -14.04 -6.18
N ASP A 229 -14.28 -14.36 -5.30
CA ASP A 229 -15.72 -14.31 -5.59
C ASP A 229 -16.39 -13.04 -5.07
N THR A 230 -15.73 -12.22 -4.22
CA THR A 230 -16.43 -11.16 -3.51
C THR A 230 -15.73 -9.83 -3.46
N ASN A 231 -16.53 -8.79 -3.66
CA ASN A 231 -16.29 -7.48 -3.07
C ASN A 231 -16.65 -7.52 -1.57
N LEU A 232 -15.91 -6.75 -0.74
CA LEU A 232 -16.11 -6.65 0.72
C LEU A 232 -17.57 -6.37 1.14
N ARG A 233 -18.41 -5.84 0.24
CA ARG A 233 -19.84 -5.58 0.45
C ARG A 233 -20.67 -6.84 0.56
N ASP A 234 -20.27 -7.93 -0.08
CA ASP A 234 -21.07 -9.14 -0.19
C ASP A 234 -20.73 -10.19 0.87
N LEU A 235 -19.69 -9.95 1.68
CA LEU A 235 -19.26 -10.86 2.74
C LEU A 235 -20.40 -11.26 3.68
N ARG A 236 -21.30 -10.32 3.99
CA ARG A 236 -22.46 -10.60 4.85
C ARG A 236 -23.52 -11.46 4.19
N LYS A 237 -23.67 -11.40 2.86
CA LYS A 237 -24.60 -12.25 2.12
C LYS A 237 -24.07 -13.67 2.01
N LEU A 238 -22.75 -13.81 1.84
CA LEU A 238 -22.09 -15.10 1.73
C LEU A 238 -22.06 -15.85 3.06
N SER A 239 -21.89 -15.14 4.18
CA SER A 239 -21.93 -15.76 5.51
C SER A 239 -23.28 -16.37 5.89
N LYS A 240 -24.38 -16.00 5.19
CA LYS A 240 -25.73 -16.57 5.37
C LYS A 240 -26.07 -17.70 4.42
N LYS A 241 -25.21 -17.95 3.40
CA LYS A 241 -25.40 -19.05 2.43
C LYS A 241 -24.66 -20.35 2.84
N ASN A 242 -23.84 -20.30 3.87
CA ASN A 242 -23.19 -21.44 4.52
C ASN A 242 -23.87 -21.74 5.85
#